data_4a7c1b65038a830dad0926ac8ef11d8f
#
_entry.id   4a7c1b65038a830dad0926ac8ef11d8f
#
_cell.length_a   1.000
_cell.length_b   1.000
_cell.length_c   1.000
_cell.angle_alpha   90.00
_cell.angle_beta   90.00
_cell.angle_gamma   90.00
#
_symmetry.space_group_name_H-M   'P 1'
#
loop_
_entity.id
_entity.type
_entity.pdbx_description
1 polymer ?
#
loop_
_entity_poly.entity_id
_entity_poly.type
_entity_poly.pdbx_seq_one_letter_code
_entity_poly.pdbx_strand_id
1 'polypeptide(L)'
;MTAPAPGALAAENFLSGLYVSFWLPTVVLAAALAIKLPSILKLWRDPLLRAVGGLLVFACAVFVFAAPKTIAWTNRVTGVPNIAAPWVYSLLTALSASWLLLIIAWRNGRAERSAATLRATRWVVSVYAGVVVALWVLFALADVPVEQIRDLDTYYAGTPFMREEILLYLTAHTVACSITARLIWNWIRTDGLDAWLRWGLRFLGVGYATNLLFSAAKFTAVAARWTGHDLDWLNTNVAPSAACVAATFVAVGFIVPHAGQYLQERWLVRRRHRDLRPLSRLMREVTGDREPLALRATPELRLIRRETFIRDALLPLSRRLDEELRGRAYEAALALGHDRGRAQALAAAVALLDAVAAGGGRGGAAVSGETAGAGEASGPGEASGVGEASGSGEAARDTSARGASPDAGADATPDTTYLLREIEAVARALRSTDDINAVRLHAAAPAESVSAHD
;
A
#
# COMPACT_ATOMS: atom_id res chain seq x y z
N MET A 1 42.55 16.20 35.90
CA MET A 1 41.21 16.41 35.31
C MET A 1 41.36 17.45 34.22
N THR A 2 41.49 17.01 32.96
CA THR A 2 41.55 17.90 31.79
C THR A 2 40.13 18.32 31.44
N ALA A 3 39.85 19.61 31.34
CA ALA A 3 38.57 20.14 30.91
C ALA A 3 38.22 19.61 29.51
N PRO A 4 36.98 19.16 29.28
CA PRO A 4 36.58 18.69 27.96
C PRO A 4 36.69 19.82 26.93
N ALA A 5 37.10 19.47 25.71
CA ALA A 5 37.25 20.42 24.62
C ALA A 5 35.89 21.11 24.33
N PRO A 6 35.86 22.41 24.01
CA PRO A 6 34.59 23.16 23.82
C PRO A 6 33.68 22.59 22.73
N GLY A 7 34.22 21.84 21.77
CA GLY A 7 33.47 21.10 20.78
C GLY A 7 32.72 19.87 21.34
N ALA A 8 33.28 19.23 22.37
CA ALA A 8 32.60 18.09 23.04
C ALA A 8 31.39 18.57 23.86
N LEU A 9 31.50 19.70 24.56
CA LEU A 9 30.40 20.30 25.31
C LEU A 9 29.27 20.82 24.39
N ALA A 10 29.62 21.34 23.21
CA ALA A 10 28.64 21.75 22.22
C ALA A 10 27.90 20.54 21.60
N ALA A 11 28.62 19.46 21.34
CA ALA A 11 28.03 18.21 20.86
C ALA A 11 27.15 17.53 21.95
N GLU A 12 27.57 17.55 23.20
CA GLU A 12 26.78 17.04 24.33
C GLU A 12 25.50 17.88 24.53
N ASN A 13 25.56 19.20 24.45
CA ASN A 13 24.40 20.08 24.55
C ASN A 13 23.44 19.93 23.35
N PHE A 14 23.96 19.71 22.15
CA PHE A 14 23.15 19.42 20.98
C PHE A 14 22.48 18.04 21.08
N LEU A 15 23.21 17.02 21.51
CA LEU A 15 22.71 15.66 21.67
C LEU A 15 21.78 15.50 22.87
N SER A 16 21.99 16.24 23.96
CA SER A 16 21.06 16.27 25.09
C SER A 16 19.73 16.95 24.75
N GLY A 17 19.75 17.91 23.81
CA GLY A 17 18.55 18.53 23.23
C GLY A 17 17.81 17.60 22.25
N LEU A 18 18.46 16.58 21.72
CA LEU A 18 17.87 15.52 20.89
C LEU A 18 17.25 14.38 21.71
N TYR A 19 16.61 14.70 22.84
CA TYR A 19 15.81 13.71 23.55
C TYR A 19 14.59 13.32 22.70
N VAL A 20 14.79 12.35 21.81
CA VAL A 20 13.71 11.78 21.00
C VAL A 20 12.79 11.02 21.94
N SER A 21 11.61 11.56 22.13
CA SER A 21 10.58 10.94 22.95
C SER A 21 10.28 9.52 22.46
N PHE A 22 10.37 8.52 23.31
CA PHE A 22 9.98 7.13 23.01
C PHE A 22 8.52 7.01 22.54
N TRP A 23 7.70 8.04 22.79
CA TRP A 23 6.30 8.07 22.36
C TRP A 23 6.12 8.27 20.85
N LEU A 24 7.03 8.98 20.18
CA LEU A 24 6.92 9.21 18.73
C LEU A 24 6.97 7.88 17.93
N PRO A 25 8.01 7.05 18.06
CA PRO A 25 8.03 5.76 17.38
C PRO A 25 6.91 4.82 17.85
N THR A 26 6.52 4.86 19.13
CA THR A 26 5.39 4.07 19.64
C THR A 26 4.10 4.42 18.93
N VAL A 27 3.77 5.71 18.78
CA VAL A 27 2.55 6.18 18.10
C VAL A 27 2.58 5.79 16.62
N VAL A 28 3.71 5.95 15.93
CA VAL A 28 3.85 5.61 14.52
C VAL A 28 3.71 4.10 14.30
N LEU A 29 4.34 3.28 15.14
CA LEU A 29 4.22 1.82 15.09
C LEU A 29 2.81 1.35 15.44
N ALA A 30 2.17 1.95 16.44
CA ALA A 30 0.79 1.65 16.81
C ALA A 30 -0.19 2.02 15.68
N ALA A 31 0.03 3.16 15.01
CA ALA A 31 -0.73 3.53 13.82
C ALA A 31 -0.53 2.52 12.67
N ALA A 32 0.70 2.09 12.42
CA ALA A 32 0.98 1.06 11.43
C ALA A 32 0.29 -0.27 11.77
N LEU A 33 0.29 -0.66 13.04
CA LEU A 33 -0.43 -1.83 13.54
C LEU A 33 -1.94 -1.68 13.36
N ALA A 34 -2.51 -0.54 13.75
CA ALA A 34 -3.95 -0.27 13.63
C ALA A 34 -4.42 -0.32 12.16
N ILE A 35 -3.64 0.24 11.22
CA ILE A 35 -3.93 0.18 9.78
C ILE A 35 -3.92 -1.27 9.27
N LYS A 36 -3.01 -2.11 9.78
CA LYS A 36 -2.87 -3.50 9.35
C LYS A 36 -3.78 -4.47 10.09
N LEU A 37 -4.26 -4.11 11.29
CA LEU A 37 -5.04 -4.97 12.18
C LEU A 37 -6.29 -5.57 11.54
N PRO A 38 -7.13 -4.83 10.78
CA PRO A 38 -8.29 -5.42 10.13
C PRO A 38 -7.90 -6.51 9.11
N SER A 39 -6.82 -6.31 8.37
CA SER A 39 -6.31 -7.30 7.41
C SER A 39 -5.73 -8.52 8.12
N ILE A 40 -5.01 -8.33 9.23
CA ILE A 40 -4.43 -9.41 10.04
C ILE A 40 -5.55 -10.27 10.63
N LEU A 41 -6.60 -9.66 11.20
CA LEU A 41 -7.72 -10.37 11.81
C LEU A 41 -8.53 -11.13 10.76
N LYS A 42 -8.80 -10.51 9.61
CA LYS A 42 -9.58 -11.12 8.52
C LYS A 42 -8.85 -12.30 7.87
N LEU A 43 -7.52 -12.21 7.74
CA LEU A 43 -6.67 -13.20 7.08
C LEU A 43 -5.69 -13.85 8.08
N TRP A 44 -6.15 -14.15 9.31
CA TRP A 44 -5.32 -14.69 10.39
C TRP A 44 -4.55 -15.98 10.01
N ARG A 45 -5.07 -16.73 9.03
CA ARG A 45 -4.40 -17.96 8.53
C ARG A 45 -3.20 -17.67 7.62
N ASP A 46 -3.04 -16.43 7.13
CA ASP A 46 -1.88 -16.05 6.31
C ASP A 46 -0.63 -15.88 7.20
N PRO A 47 0.42 -16.72 7.02
CA PRO A 47 1.64 -16.66 7.83
C PRO A 47 2.39 -15.34 7.66
N LEU A 48 2.30 -14.70 6.50
CA LEU A 48 2.92 -13.40 6.24
C LEU A 48 2.29 -12.31 7.10
N LEU A 49 0.97 -12.25 7.12
CA LEU A 49 0.25 -11.23 7.92
C LEU A 49 0.45 -11.44 9.42
N ARG A 50 0.53 -12.70 9.88
CA ARG A 50 0.90 -13.00 11.28
C ARG A 50 2.30 -12.53 11.62
N ALA A 51 3.27 -12.77 10.73
CA ALA A 51 4.65 -12.32 10.94
C ALA A 51 4.74 -10.80 11.02
N VAL A 52 4.05 -10.07 10.12
CA VAL A 52 3.96 -8.59 10.16
C VAL A 52 3.27 -8.12 11.43
N GLY A 53 2.17 -8.76 11.82
CA GLY A 53 1.44 -8.44 13.05
C GLY A 53 2.30 -8.62 14.29
N GLY A 54 2.95 -9.78 14.42
CA GLY A 54 3.87 -10.08 15.51
C GLY A 54 5.02 -9.08 15.59
N LEU A 55 5.62 -8.76 14.46
CA LEU A 55 6.69 -7.75 14.37
C LEU A 55 6.22 -6.39 14.91
N LEU A 56 5.08 -5.89 14.45
CA LEU A 56 4.57 -4.58 14.88
C LEU A 56 4.18 -4.58 16.36
N VAL A 57 3.60 -5.68 16.87
CA VAL A 57 3.28 -5.83 18.29
C VAL A 57 4.55 -5.82 19.14
N PHE A 58 5.56 -6.63 18.80
CA PHE A 58 6.82 -6.64 19.55
C PHE A 58 7.56 -5.30 19.45
N ALA A 59 7.54 -4.64 18.28
CA ALA A 59 8.13 -3.32 18.13
C ALA A 59 7.46 -2.28 19.05
N CYS A 60 6.13 -2.24 19.09
CA CYS A 60 5.40 -1.38 20.04
C CYS A 60 5.76 -1.73 21.50
N ALA A 61 5.77 -3.02 21.84
CA ALA A 61 6.08 -3.47 23.19
C ALA A 61 7.50 -3.06 23.63
N VAL A 62 8.50 -3.21 22.74
CA VAL A 62 9.89 -2.78 23.03
C VAL A 62 9.91 -1.29 23.39
N PHE A 63 9.29 -0.40 22.61
CA PHE A 63 9.32 1.03 22.90
C PHE A 63 8.53 1.43 24.14
N VAL A 64 7.42 0.76 24.44
CA VAL A 64 6.64 0.98 25.66
C VAL A 64 7.43 0.54 26.89
N PHE A 65 8.03 -0.66 26.86
CA PHE A 65 8.72 -1.21 28.03
C PHE A 65 10.15 -0.67 28.19
N ALA A 66 10.79 -0.20 27.11
CA ALA A 66 12.09 0.47 27.19
C ALA A 66 11.99 1.95 27.62
N ALA A 67 10.78 2.51 27.73
CA ALA A 67 10.63 3.88 28.23
C ALA A 67 11.04 3.98 29.70
N PRO A 68 11.84 4.99 30.09
CA PRO A 68 12.38 5.11 31.47
C PRO A 68 11.32 5.05 32.57
N LYS A 69 10.15 5.64 32.31
CA LYS A 69 9.02 5.60 33.27
C LYS A 69 8.47 4.18 33.44
N THR A 70 8.41 3.40 32.38
CA THR A 70 7.91 2.01 32.40
C THR A 70 8.94 1.10 33.08
N ILE A 71 10.24 1.29 32.81
CA ILE A 71 11.33 0.57 33.49
C ILE A 71 11.23 0.77 35.00
N ALA A 72 11.19 2.02 35.46
CA ALA A 72 11.06 2.34 36.89
C ALA A 72 9.76 1.79 37.49
N TRP A 73 8.67 1.80 36.74
CA TRP A 73 7.40 1.24 37.19
C TRP A 73 7.48 -0.29 37.31
N THR A 74 8.07 -0.99 36.32
CA THR A 74 8.24 -2.44 36.34
C THR A 74 9.09 -2.90 37.52
N ASN A 75 10.24 -2.27 37.74
CA ASN A 75 11.12 -2.57 38.86
C ASN A 75 10.41 -2.36 40.21
N ARG A 76 9.65 -1.25 40.35
CA ARG A 76 8.91 -0.96 41.58
C ARG A 76 7.79 -1.97 41.87
N VAL A 77 7.02 -2.32 40.86
CA VAL A 77 5.88 -3.26 41.02
C VAL A 77 6.35 -4.67 41.35
N THR A 78 7.46 -5.09 40.75
CA THR A 78 8.02 -6.42 41.01
C THR A 78 8.86 -6.48 42.30
N GLY A 79 9.33 -5.34 42.78
CA GLY A 79 10.25 -5.26 43.92
C GLY A 79 11.66 -5.79 43.63
N VAL A 80 11.98 -6.12 42.39
CA VAL A 80 13.29 -6.64 41.99
C VAL A 80 14.03 -5.56 41.20
N PRO A 81 15.22 -5.12 41.66
CA PRO A 81 16.02 -4.14 40.91
C PRO A 81 16.37 -4.67 39.50
N ASN A 82 16.27 -3.80 38.52
CA ASN A 82 16.67 -4.08 37.13
C ASN A 82 15.92 -5.21 36.39
N ILE A 83 14.83 -5.76 36.95
CA ILE A 83 14.05 -6.86 36.29
C ILE A 83 13.49 -6.43 34.93
N ALA A 84 13.34 -5.13 34.69
CA ALA A 84 12.94 -4.60 33.39
C ALA A 84 13.97 -4.92 32.29
N ALA A 85 15.25 -5.16 32.62
CA ALA A 85 16.28 -5.47 31.63
C ALA A 85 16.03 -6.80 30.88
N PRO A 86 16.00 -7.97 31.55
CA PRO A 86 15.72 -9.23 30.86
C PRO A 86 14.37 -9.21 30.14
N TRP A 87 13.39 -8.47 30.66
CA TRP A 87 12.09 -8.30 29.99
C TRP A 87 12.22 -7.54 28.67
N VAL A 88 12.87 -6.36 28.65
CA VAL A 88 13.08 -5.56 27.45
C VAL A 88 13.98 -6.28 26.45
N TYR A 89 15.06 -6.95 26.92
CA TYR A 89 15.95 -7.73 26.07
C TYR A 89 15.24 -8.93 25.45
N SER A 90 14.33 -9.58 26.18
CA SER A 90 13.48 -10.66 25.64
C SER A 90 12.54 -10.15 24.55
N LEU A 91 11.92 -8.99 24.74
CA LEU A 91 11.07 -8.35 23.72
C LEU A 91 11.88 -7.98 22.47
N LEU A 92 13.08 -7.43 22.63
CA LEU A 92 13.98 -7.09 21.52
C LEU A 92 14.45 -8.35 20.77
N THR A 93 14.73 -9.43 21.51
CA THR A 93 15.07 -10.74 20.95
C THR A 93 13.90 -11.33 20.17
N ALA A 94 12.68 -11.27 20.69
CA ALA A 94 11.46 -11.71 20.00
C ALA A 94 11.16 -10.86 18.75
N LEU A 95 11.38 -9.55 18.83
CA LEU A 95 11.31 -8.65 17.67
C LEU A 95 12.30 -9.06 16.59
N SER A 96 13.54 -9.36 16.96
CA SER A 96 14.61 -9.82 16.07
C SER A 96 14.27 -11.14 15.39
N ALA A 97 13.71 -12.08 16.13
CA ALA A 97 13.18 -13.33 15.58
C ALA A 97 12.04 -13.07 14.57
N SER A 98 11.12 -12.15 14.90
CA SER A 98 10.00 -11.80 14.03
C SER A 98 10.45 -11.23 12.68
N TRP A 99 11.55 -10.47 12.64
CA TRP A 99 12.15 -9.99 11.38
C TRP A 99 12.62 -11.15 10.51
N LEU A 100 13.35 -12.10 11.09
CA LEU A 100 13.83 -13.28 10.35
C LEU A 100 12.67 -14.15 9.85
N LEU A 101 11.65 -14.35 10.66
CA LEU A 101 10.44 -15.09 10.28
C LEU A 101 9.69 -14.41 9.14
N LEU A 102 9.59 -13.08 9.17
CA LEU A 102 8.98 -12.30 8.09
C LEU A 102 9.72 -12.49 6.77
N ILE A 103 11.04 -12.46 6.80
CA ILE A 103 11.88 -12.67 5.62
C ILE A 103 11.74 -14.09 5.07
N ILE A 104 11.72 -15.10 5.94
CA ILE A 104 11.48 -16.48 5.54
C ILE A 104 10.10 -16.61 4.87
N ALA A 105 9.07 -15.96 5.42
CA ALA A 105 7.73 -15.93 4.85
C ALA A 105 7.69 -15.22 3.50
N TRP A 106 8.40 -14.10 3.33
CA TRP A 106 8.47 -13.36 2.07
C TRP A 106 9.20 -14.11 0.96
N ARG A 107 10.33 -14.74 1.32
CA ARG A 107 11.15 -15.46 0.33
C ARG A 107 10.43 -16.63 -0.32
N ASN A 108 9.58 -17.32 0.43
CA ASN A 108 9.00 -18.60 -0.02
C ASN A 108 7.58 -18.48 -0.60
N GLY A 109 6.98 -17.26 -0.64
CA GLY A 109 5.66 -17.03 -1.22
C GLY A 109 4.53 -17.86 -0.58
N ARG A 110 3.33 -17.80 -1.20
CA ARG A 110 2.16 -18.58 -0.74
C ARG A 110 2.18 -20.05 -1.11
N ALA A 111 3.01 -20.44 -2.09
CA ALA A 111 2.84 -21.71 -2.79
C ALA A 111 3.54 -22.92 -2.17
N GLU A 112 4.63 -22.75 -1.41
CA GLU A 112 5.39 -23.92 -0.96
C GLU A 112 5.86 -23.81 0.49
N ARG A 113 5.20 -24.55 1.36
CA ARG A 113 5.75 -24.94 2.66
C ARG A 113 6.83 -26.02 2.44
N SER A 114 7.94 -25.63 1.81
CA SER A 114 9.02 -26.59 1.61
C SER A 114 9.56 -27.06 2.98
N ALA A 115 10.04 -28.29 3.06
CA ALA A 115 10.64 -28.83 4.28
C ALA A 115 11.83 -27.96 4.75
N ALA A 116 12.52 -27.28 3.82
CA ALA A 116 13.59 -26.35 4.13
C ALA A 116 13.07 -25.09 4.86
N THR A 117 11.92 -24.53 4.41
CA THR A 117 11.26 -23.38 5.06
C THR A 117 10.84 -23.70 6.49
N LEU A 118 10.22 -24.86 6.68
CA LEU A 118 9.79 -25.30 8.02
C LEU A 118 11.01 -25.53 8.93
N ARG A 119 12.08 -26.10 8.43
CA ARG A 119 13.33 -26.24 9.19
C ARG A 119 13.93 -24.88 9.57
N ALA A 120 14.05 -23.95 8.62
CA ALA A 120 14.56 -22.61 8.89
C ALA A 120 13.71 -21.88 9.95
N THR A 121 12.39 -21.96 9.83
CA THR A 121 11.45 -21.37 10.81
C THR A 121 11.66 -21.99 12.20
N ARG A 122 11.72 -23.32 12.30
CA ARG A 122 11.98 -24.01 13.57
C ARG A 122 13.32 -23.62 14.16
N TRP A 123 14.37 -23.56 13.36
CA TRP A 123 15.69 -23.12 13.78
C TRP A 123 15.67 -21.71 14.36
N VAL A 124 15.10 -20.74 13.66
CA VAL A 124 14.99 -19.37 14.17
C VAL A 124 14.21 -19.32 15.48
N VAL A 125 13.06 -19.98 15.55
CA VAL A 125 12.24 -20.00 16.77
C VAL A 125 13.00 -20.66 17.92
N SER A 126 13.64 -21.82 17.71
CA SER A 126 14.34 -22.53 18.76
C SER A 126 15.56 -21.76 19.28
N VAL A 127 16.36 -21.18 18.36
CA VAL A 127 17.56 -20.40 18.75
C VAL A 127 17.17 -19.17 19.55
N TYR A 128 16.19 -18.37 19.05
CA TYR A 128 15.79 -17.15 19.74
C TYR A 128 15.01 -17.40 21.03
N ALA A 129 14.24 -18.51 21.10
CA ALA A 129 13.64 -18.95 22.35
C ALA A 129 14.72 -19.37 23.37
N GLY A 130 15.76 -20.09 22.93
CA GLY A 130 16.91 -20.41 23.75
C GLY A 130 17.66 -19.18 24.25
N VAL A 131 17.82 -18.15 23.41
CA VAL A 131 18.40 -16.86 23.83
C VAL A 131 17.53 -16.22 24.93
N VAL A 132 16.20 -16.17 24.76
CA VAL A 132 15.31 -15.62 25.79
C VAL A 132 15.45 -16.36 27.13
N VAL A 133 15.47 -17.70 27.11
CA VAL A 133 15.68 -18.49 28.34
C VAL A 133 17.06 -18.18 28.95
N ALA A 134 18.10 -18.08 28.12
CA ALA A 134 19.46 -17.78 28.61
C ALA A 134 19.53 -16.37 29.25
N LEU A 135 18.83 -15.34 28.68
CA LEU A 135 18.78 -14.01 29.29
C LEU A 135 18.20 -14.04 30.70
N TRP A 136 17.11 -14.76 30.93
CA TRP A 136 16.53 -14.89 32.28
C TRP A 136 17.39 -15.67 33.24
N VAL A 137 18.08 -16.72 32.78
CA VAL A 137 19.03 -17.49 33.61
C VAL A 137 20.22 -16.62 33.97
N LEU A 138 20.81 -15.91 33.03
CA LEU A 138 21.95 -15.02 33.27
C LEU A 138 21.60 -13.91 34.24
N PHE A 139 20.41 -13.27 34.07
CA PHE A 139 19.92 -12.27 35.02
C PHE A 139 19.75 -12.83 36.44
N ALA A 140 19.18 -14.03 36.55
CA ALA A 140 18.99 -14.68 37.86
C ALA A 140 20.30 -15.03 38.58
N LEU A 141 21.40 -15.18 37.83
CA LEU A 141 22.75 -15.46 38.36
C LEU A 141 23.56 -14.16 38.58
N ALA A 142 23.13 -13.05 37.98
CA ALA A 142 23.83 -11.77 38.07
C ALA A 142 23.56 -11.06 39.41
N ASP A 143 24.59 -10.46 39.98
CA ASP A 143 24.48 -9.61 41.17
C ASP A 143 24.33 -8.13 40.72
N VAL A 144 23.08 -7.61 40.72
CA VAL A 144 22.71 -6.27 40.20
C VAL A 144 21.87 -5.50 41.21
N PRO A 145 22.42 -5.19 42.43
CA PRO A 145 21.64 -4.61 43.52
C PRO A 145 21.24 -3.13 43.29
N VAL A 146 21.99 -2.41 42.45
CA VAL A 146 21.77 -0.97 42.22
C VAL A 146 20.87 -0.78 41.00
N GLU A 147 19.72 -0.12 41.19
CA GLU A 147 18.80 0.17 40.10
C GLU A 147 19.42 1.14 39.10
N GLN A 148 19.47 0.76 37.83
CA GLN A 148 19.94 1.57 36.72
C GLN A 148 18.83 1.66 35.62
N ILE A 149 18.32 2.88 35.40
CA ILE A 149 17.22 3.08 34.46
C ILE A 149 17.71 3.32 33.03
N ARG A 150 18.87 3.98 32.85
CA ARG A 150 19.41 4.38 31.54
C ARG A 150 20.76 3.78 31.22
N ASP A 151 21.61 3.59 32.22
CA ASP A 151 23.02 3.27 32.05
C ASP A 151 23.34 1.82 32.39
N LEU A 152 22.34 0.95 32.49
CA LEU A 152 22.49 -0.44 32.90
C LEU A 152 23.55 -1.18 32.10
N ASP A 153 23.55 -1.06 30.76
CA ASP A 153 24.47 -1.79 29.88
C ASP A 153 25.94 -1.38 30.11
N THR A 154 26.21 -0.11 30.41
CA THR A 154 27.55 0.40 30.66
C THR A 154 27.96 0.26 32.13
N TYR A 155 27.00 0.46 33.04
CA TYR A 155 27.28 0.32 34.49
C TYR A 155 27.68 -1.11 34.87
N TYR A 156 26.91 -2.08 34.38
CA TYR A 156 27.16 -3.49 34.65
C TYR A 156 27.99 -4.22 33.57
N ALA A 157 28.66 -3.47 32.69
CA ALA A 157 29.47 -4.01 31.60
C ALA A 157 30.61 -4.97 32.08
N GLY A 158 31.07 -4.80 33.32
CA GLY A 158 32.11 -5.65 33.95
C GLY A 158 31.56 -6.72 34.89
N THR A 159 30.27 -6.71 35.20
CA THR A 159 29.67 -7.63 36.18
C THR A 159 29.45 -9.00 35.57
N PRO A 160 29.96 -10.10 36.21
CA PRO A 160 29.74 -11.47 35.71
C PRO A 160 28.25 -11.76 35.51
N PHE A 161 27.91 -12.57 34.53
CA PHE A 161 26.58 -12.94 34.07
C PHE A 161 25.79 -11.78 33.46
N MET A 162 25.81 -10.57 34.02
CA MET A 162 25.16 -9.41 33.43
C MET A 162 25.84 -8.94 32.13
N ARG A 163 27.18 -8.99 32.13
CA ARG A 163 27.96 -8.73 30.90
C ARG A 163 27.60 -9.71 29.78
N GLU A 164 27.50 -11.00 30.12
CA GLU A 164 27.13 -12.06 29.16
C GLU A 164 25.70 -11.89 28.67
N GLU A 165 24.75 -11.46 29.51
CA GLU A 165 23.39 -11.14 29.15
C GLU A 165 23.33 -9.98 28.13
N ILE A 166 24.05 -8.88 28.41
CA ILE A 166 24.15 -7.72 27.56
C ILE A 166 24.72 -8.09 26.18
N LEU A 167 25.82 -8.84 26.15
CA LEU A 167 26.44 -9.28 24.91
C LEU A 167 25.54 -10.23 24.12
N LEU A 168 24.83 -11.11 24.81
CA LEU A 168 23.96 -12.10 24.19
C LEU A 168 22.80 -11.45 23.42
N TYR A 169 22.02 -10.56 24.09
CA TYR A 169 20.91 -9.90 23.41
C TYR A 169 21.40 -9.02 22.27
N LEU A 170 22.49 -8.27 22.47
CA LEU A 170 23.04 -7.35 21.49
C LEU A 170 23.57 -8.10 20.26
N THR A 171 24.24 -9.24 20.46
CA THR A 171 24.72 -10.11 19.38
C THR A 171 23.56 -10.72 18.62
N ALA A 172 22.56 -11.27 19.31
CA ALA A 172 21.37 -11.85 18.68
C ALA A 172 20.61 -10.81 17.82
N HIS A 173 20.46 -9.59 18.34
CA HIS A 173 19.86 -8.46 17.63
C HIS A 173 20.67 -8.06 16.39
N THR A 174 21.98 -7.90 16.55
CA THR A 174 22.89 -7.50 15.45
C THR A 174 22.92 -8.52 14.32
N VAL A 175 22.93 -9.80 14.64
CA VAL A 175 22.86 -10.88 13.64
C VAL A 175 21.56 -10.81 12.86
N ALA A 176 20.42 -10.66 13.53
CA ALA A 176 19.13 -10.52 12.86
C ALA A 176 19.07 -9.27 11.96
N CYS A 177 19.55 -8.13 12.46
CA CYS A 177 19.61 -6.89 11.68
C CYS A 177 20.50 -7.05 10.44
N SER A 178 21.69 -7.64 10.58
CA SER A 178 22.63 -7.82 9.48
C SER A 178 22.08 -8.73 8.39
N ILE A 179 21.47 -9.85 8.75
CA ILE A 179 20.82 -10.76 7.82
C ILE A 179 19.68 -10.03 7.09
N THR A 180 18.84 -9.32 7.82
CA THR A 180 17.69 -8.59 7.30
C THR A 180 18.12 -7.48 6.35
N ALA A 181 19.08 -6.65 6.77
CA ALA A 181 19.61 -5.56 5.96
C ALA A 181 20.20 -6.07 4.63
N ARG A 182 21.01 -7.15 4.68
CA ARG A 182 21.60 -7.77 3.49
C ARG A 182 20.54 -8.29 2.51
N LEU A 183 19.50 -8.93 3.02
CA LEU A 183 18.43 -9.48 2.18
C LEU A 183 17.59 -8.39 1.55
N ILE A 184 17.23 -7.35 2.30
CA ILE A 184 16.51 -6.18 1.78
C ILE A 184 17.34 -5.48 0.71
N TRP A 185 18.64 -5.32 0.93
CA TRP A 185 19.55 -4.72 -0.03
C TRP A 185 19.60 -5.50 -1.35
N ASN A 186 19.61 -6.83 -1.28
CA ASN A 186 19.56 -7.67 -2.48
C ASN A 186 18.21 -7.53 -3.20
N TRP A 187 17.10 -7.43 -2.47
CA TRP A 187 15.77 -7.28 -3.07
C TRP A 187 15.55 -5.92 -3.76
N ILE A 188 16.08 -4.84 -3.19
CA ILE A 188 15.98 -3.51 -3.83
C ILE A 188 16.60 -3.52 -5.24
N ARG A 189 17.58 -4.41 -5.47
CA ARG A 189 18.31 -4.54 -6.73
C ARG A 189 17.63 -5.47 -7.75
N THR A 190 16.56 -6.18 -7.37
CA THR A 190 15.82 -7.03 -8.32
C THR A 190 14.97 -6.17 -9.27
N ASP A 191 15.03 -6.52 -10.56
CA ASP A 191 14.23 -5.87 -11.58
C ASP A 191 12.76 -6.31 -11.51
N GLY A 192 11.84 -5.47 -11.99
CA GLY A 192 10.41 -5.78 -12.05
C GLY A 192 9.61 -5.50 -10.76
N LEU A 193 10.23 -4.93 -9.72
CA LEU A 193 9.51 -4.53 -8.51
C LEU A 193 8.63 -3.30 -8.75
N ASP A 194 7.41 -3.35 -8.21
CA ASP A 194 6.52 -2.19 -8.15
C ASP A 194 7.20 -0.99 -7.46
N ALA A 195 6.94 0.22 -7.98
CA ALA A 195 7.60 1.43 -7.49
C ALA A 195 7.33 1.69 -5.99
N TRP A 196 6.10 1.47 -5.52
CA TRP A 196 5.74 1.66 -4.12
C TRP A 196 6.40 0.64 -3.20
N LEU A 197 6.49 -0.62 -3.66
CA LEU A 197 7.20 -1.67 -2.93
C LEU A 197 8.71 -1.36 -2.84
N ARG A 198 9.31 -0.88 -3.93
CA ARG A 198 10.73 -0.47 -3.96
C ARG A 198 11.01 0.67 -2.97
N TRP A 199 10.13 1.67 -2.89
CA TRP A 199 10.24 2.74 -1.89
C TRP A 199 10.10 2.21 -0.47
N GLY A 200 9.13 1.33 -0.21
CA GLY A 200 8.98 0.67 1.08
C GLY A 200 10.23 -0.08 1.51
N LEU A 201 10.83 -0.86 0.60
CA LEU A 201 12.08 -1.58 0.85
C LEU A 201 13.27 -0.64 1.11
N ARG A 202 13.34 0.52 0.43
CA ARG A 202 14.38 1.54 0.71
C ARG A 202 14.24 2.09 2.13
N PHE A 203 13.04 2.44 2.57
CA PHE A 203 12.78 2.88 3.94
C PHE A 203 13.14 1.79 4.96
N LEU A 204 12.76 0.54 4.71
CA LEU A 204 13.15 -0.60 5.55
C LEU A 204 14.68 -0.75 5.60
N GLY A 205 15.36 -0.67 4.46
CA GLY A 205 16.82 -0.77 4.37
C GLY A 205 17.53 0.32 5.20
N VAL A 206 17.07 1.57 5.12
CA VAL A 206 17.59 2.67 5.95
C VAL A 206 17.30 2.40 7.43
N GLY A 207 16.09 1.93 7.76
CA GLY A 207 15.74 1.58 9.15
C GLY A 207 16.66 0.51 9.75
N TYR A 208 16.93 -0.57 9.01
CA TYR A 208 17.83 -1.62 9.48
C TYR A 208 19.31 -1.18 9.52
N ALA A 209 19.75 -0.33 8.60
CA ALA A 209 21.09 0.28 8.66
C ALA A 209 21.25 1.15 9.93
N THR A 210 20.22 1.93 10.25
CA THR A 210 20.19 2.75 11.48
C THR A 210 20.15 1.87 12.73
N ASN A 211 19.50 0.70 12.68
CA ASN A 211 19.51 -0.27 13.77
C ASN A 211 20.90 -0.91 13.98
N LEU A 212 21.69 -1.10 12.92
CA LEU A 212 23.09 -1.50 13.06
C LEU A 212 23.93 -0.40 13.73
N LEU A 213 23.61 0.88 13.49
CA LEU A 213 24.24 1.99 14.20
C LEU A 213 23.90 1.95 15.71
N PHE A 214 22.64 1.66 16.07
CA PHE A 214 22.25 1.39 17.46
C PHE A 214 23.14 0.31 18.10
N SER A 215 23.30 -0.84 17.43
CA SER A 215 24.13 -1.94 17.92
C SER A 215 25.59 -1.53 18.05
N ALA A 216 26.14 -0.86 17.05
CA ALA A 216 27.52 -0.39 17.05
C ALA A 216 27.78 0.60 18.20
N ALA A 217 26.88 1.54 18.45
CA ALA A 217 26.98 2.49 19.55
C ALA A 217 27.03 1.78 20.92
N LYS A 218 26.17 0.79 21.14
CA LYS A 218 26.13 0.02 22.37
C LYS A 218 27.37 -0.87 22.56
N PHE A 219 27.79 -1.60 21.52
CA PHE A 219 29.02 -2.38 21.60
C PHE A 219 30.25 -1.52 21.91
N THR A 220 30.33 -0.34 21.27
CA THR A 220 31.44 0.59 21.50
C THR A 220 31.41 1.13 22.93
N ALA A 221 30.24 1.48 23.48
CA ALA A 221 30.10 1.95 24.85
C ALA A 221 30.53 0.88 25.88
N VAL A 222 30.07 -0.37 25.68
CA VAL A 222 30.45 -1.51 26.55
C VAL A 222 31.96 -1.79 26.44
N ALA A 223 32.52 -1.82 25.23
CA ALA A 223 33.96 -2.05 25.04
C ALA A 223 34.83 -0.91 25.65
N ALA A 224 34.37 0.34 25.56
CA ALA A 224 35.04 1.48 26.18
C ALA A 224 35.13 1.32 27.69
N ARG A 225 34.10 0.84 28.36
CA ARG A 225 34.11 0.57 29.79
C ARG A 225 35.17 -0.47 30.17
N TRP A 226 35.37 -1.50 29.37
CA TRP A 226 36.43 -2.51 29.63
C TRP A 226 37.85 -1.96 29.50
N THR A 227 38.03 -0.91 28.67
CA THR A 227 39.30 -0.23 28.48
C THR A 227 39.48 0.98 29.38
N GLY A 228 38.54 1.23 30.32
CA GLY A 228 38.60 2.33 31.27
C GLY A 228 38.18 3.71 30.69
N HIS A 229 37.59 3.72 29.52
CA HIS A 229 37.08 4.96 28.90
C HIS A 229 35.60 5.14 29.16
N ASP A 230 35.18 6.39 29.34
CA ASP A 230 33.78 6.75 29.50
C ASP A 230 33.18 7.24 28.16
N LEU A 231 32.37 6.39 27.53
CA LEU A 231 31.56 6.71 26.36
C LEU A 231 30.08 6.41 26.60
N ASP A 232 29.60 6.60 27.81
CA ASP A 232 28.22 6.31 28.22
C ASP A 232 27.20 7.09 27.41
N TRP A 233 27.57 8.26 26.90
CA TRP A 233 26.71 9.07 26.03
C TRP A 233 26.30 8.30 24.72
N LEU A 234 27.10 7.37 24.27
CA LEU A 234 26.73 6.51 23.14
C LEU A 234 25.56 5.58 23.51
N ASN A 235 25.56 5.06 24.73
CA ASN A 235 24.50 4.19 25.23
C ASN A 235 23.23 4.99 25.60
N THR A 236 23.38 6.16 26.22
CA THR A 236 22.27 6.95 26.78
C THR A 236 21.59 7.86 25.77
N ASN A 237 22.33 8.38 24.77
CA ASN A 237 21.83 9.39 23.84
C ASN A 237 21.80 8.85 22.39
N VAL A 238 22.92 8.32 21.89
CA VAL A 238 23.02 7.92 20.48
C VAL A 238 22.20 6.66 20.20
N ALA A 239 22.35 5.61 21.02
CA ALA A 239 21.64 4.36 20.78
C ALA A 239 20.11 4.53 20.84
N PRO A 240 19.49 5.16 21.84
CA PRO A 240 18.04 5.38 21.83
C PRO A 240 17.55 6.22 20.67
N SER A 241 18.30 7.28 20.29
CA SER A 241 17.97 8.12 19.15
C SER A 241 18.02 7.32 17.83
N ALA A 242 19.05 6.51 17.63
CA ALA A 242 19.16 5.63 16.48
C ALA A 242 18.00 4.61 16.45
N ALA A 243 17.64 4.04 17.58
CA ALA A 243 16.51 3.09 17.67
C ALA A 243 15.17 3.77 17.30
N CYS A 244 14.93 4.99 17.77
CA CYS A 244 13.71 5.75 17.45
C CYS A 244 13.64 6.09 15.95
N VAL A 245 14.73 6.55 15.35
CA VAL A 245 14.82 6.83 13.92
C VAL A 245 14.63 5.54 13.11
N ALA A 246 15.31 4.46 13.49
CA ALA A 246 15.18 3.15 12.85
C ALA A 246 13.73 2.66 12.86
N ALA A 247 13.07 2.70 14.01
CA ALA A 247 11.68 2.29 14.15
C ALA A 247 10.72 3.11 13.29
N THR A 248 10.96 4.42 13.20
CA THR A 248 10.17 5.31 12.34
C THR A 248 10.33 4.92 10.87
N PHE A 249 11.56 4.71 10.40
CA PHE A 249 11.81 4.26 9.02
C PHE A 249 11.21 2.89 8.72
N VAL A 250 11.31 1.95 9.67
CA VAL A 250 10.70 0.62 9.55
C VAL A 250 9.17 0.74 9.45
N ALA A 251 8.53 1.52 10.31
CA ALA A 251 7.09 1.72 10.28
C ALA A 251 6.63 2.37 8.97
N VAL A 252 7.31 3.42 8.50
CA VAL A 252 7.04 4.06 7.21
C VAL A 252 7.25 3.05 6.07
N GLY A 253 8.30 2.23 6.12
CA GLY A 253 8.57 1.19 5.14
C GLY A 253 7.44 0.17 4.98
N PHE A 254 6.74 -0.16 6.07
CA PHE A 254 5.55 -1.02 6.02
C PHE A 254 4.28 -0.29 5.54
N ILE A 255 4.16 1.00 5.81
CA ILE A 255 2.98 1.79 5.44
C ILE A 255 3.02 2.17 3.95
N VAL A 256 4.18 2.61 3.43
CA VAL A 256 4.33 3.18 2.09
C VAL A 256 3.82 2.28 0.96
N PRO A 257 4.16 0.97 0.88
CA PRO A 257 3.64 0.13 -0.19
C PRO A 257 2.12 0.04 -0.17
N HIS A 258 1.55 -0.10 1.02
CA HIS A 258 0.10 -0.26 1.20
C HIS A 258 -0.67 1.02 0.94
N ALA A 259 -0.24 2.12 1.54
CA ALA A 259 -0.85 3.42 1.36
C ALA A 259 -0.66 3.93 -0.07
N GLY A 260 0.52 3.70 -0.67
CA GLY A 260 0.84 4.11 -2.02
C GLY A 260 -0.05 3.44 -3.07
N GLN A 261 -0.20 2.12 -3.00
CA GLN A 261 -1.10 1.37 -3.89
C GLN A 261 -2.55 1.83 -3.74
N TYR A 262 -3.04 1.93 -2.50
CA TYR A 262 -4.40 2.39 -2.21
C TYR A 262 -4.68 3.82 -2.72
N LEU A 263 -3.72 4.73 -2.52
CA LEU A 263 -3.85 6.10 -3.01
C LEU A 263 -3.79 6.17 -4.54
N GLN A 264 -2.92 5.37 -5.16
CA GLN A 264 -2.79 5.28 -6.61
C GLN A 264 -4.06 4.73 -7.25
N GLU A 265 -4.64 3.64 -6.72
CA GLU A 265 -5.91 3.09 -7.19
C GLU A 265 -7.04 4.12 -7.07
N ARG A 266 -7.19 4.77 -5.92
CA ARG A 266 -8.18 5.83 -5.73
C ARG A 266 -7.96 7.03 -6.65
N TRP A 267 -6.70 7.41 -6.86
CA TRP A 267 -6.37 8.51 -7.76
C TRP A 267 -6.71 8.14 -9.22
N LEU A 268 -6.39 6.93 -9.67
CA LEU A 268 -6.73 6.42 -10.99
C LEU A 268 -8.25 6.39 -11.20
N VAL A 269 -9.02 5.86 -10.24
CA VAL A 269 -10.49 5.85 -10.29
C VAL A 269 -11.04 7.26 -10.38
N ARG A 270 -10.53 8.20 -9.57
CA ARG A 270 -10.96 9.62 -9.62
C ARG A 270 -10.58 10.30 -10.94
N ARG A 271 -9.40 9.96 -11.49
CA ARG A 271 -8.94 10.48 -12.76
C ARG A 271 -9.83 9.97 -13.89
N ARG A 272 -10.06 8.67 -14.00
CA ARG A 272 -10.95 8.05 -14.98
C ARG A 272 -12.36 8.63 -14.90
N HIS A 273 -12.90 8.75 -13.69
CA HIS A 273 -14.21 9.37 -13.48
C HIS A 273 -14.27 10.83 -13.99
N ARG A 274 -13.19 11.63 -13.84
CA ARG A 274 -13.11 12.99 -14.40
C ARG A 274 -12.94 12.98 -15.91
N ASP A 275 -12.16 12.03 -16.42
CA ASP A 275 -11.87 11.92 -17.84
C ASP A 275 -13.11 11.56 -18.66
N LEU A 276 -14.02 10.76 -18.11
CA LEU A 276 -15.28 10.41 -18.74
C LEU A 276 -16.39 11.47 -18.63
N ARG A 277 -16.19 12.57 -17.89
CA ARG A 277 -17.20 13.63 -17.71
C ARG A 277 -17.70 14.26 -19.02
N PRO A 278 -16.83 14.66 -19.97
CA PRO A 278 -17.29 15.29 -21.21
C PRO A 278 -18.21 14.37 -22.00
N LEU A 279 -17.80 13.11 -22.14
CA LEU A 279 -18.57 12.11 -22.87
C LEU A 279 -19.91 11.79 -22.16
N SER A 280 -19.91 11.67 -20.83
CA SER A 280 -21.16 11.44 -20.10
C SER A 280 -22.12 12.62 -20.15
N ARG A 281 -21.62 13.87 -20.30
CA ARG A 281 -22.45 15.04 -20.52
C ARG A 281 -23.09 15.02 -21.91
N LEU A 282 -22.28 14.74 -22.94
CA LEU A 282 -22.76 14.62 -24.31
C LEU A 282 -23.83 13.51 -24.41
N MET A 283 -23.59 12.35 -23.80
CA MET A 283 -24.59 11.27 -23.81
C MET A 283 -25.88 11.65 -23.09
N ARG A 284 -25.82 12.42 -22.02
CA ARG A 284 -26.98 12.92 -21.29
C ARG A 284 -27.83 13.89 -22.14
N GLU A 285 -27.17 14.74 -22.91
CA GLU A 285 -27.85 15.67 -23.82
C GLU A 285 -28.59 14.91 -24.94
N VAL A 286 -28.05 13.79 -25.39
CA VAL A 286 -28.62 12.97 -26.47
C VAL A 286 -29.76 12.07 -26.00
N THR A 287 -29.60 11.43 -24.83
CA THR A 287 -30.59 10.46 -24.33
C THR A 287 -31.69 11.10 -23.50
N GLY A 288 -31.51 12.34 -23.03
CA GLY A 288 -32.43 13.00 -22.09
C GLY A 288 -32.44 12.36 -20.70
N ASP A 289 -31.76 11.21 -20.53
CA ASP A 289 -31.71 10.47 -19.30
C ASP A 289 -30.69 11.03 -18.32
N ARG A 290 -31.05 11.02 -17.04
CA ARG A 290 -30.11 11.40 -15.97
C ARG A 290 -29.31 10.21 -15.51
N GLU A 291 -27.99 10.36 -15.48
CA GLU A 291 -27.09 9.39 -14.80
C GLU A 291 -27.63 9.10 -13.39
N PRO A 292 -27.87 7.83 -13.01
CA PRO A 292 -28.42 7.49 -11.70
C PRO A 292 -27.51 7.99 -10.57
N LEU A 293 -27.97 9.01 -9.86
CA LEU A 293 -27.28 9.65 -8.75
C LEU A 293 -27.30 8.74 -7.53
N ALA A 294 -26.21 8.02 -7.32
CA ALA A 294 -26.00 7.25 -6.08
C ALA A 294 -25.13 8.05 -5.11
N LEU A 295 -25.77 8.88 -4.29
CA LEU A 295 -25.11 9.73 -3.29
C LEU A 295 -24.27 8.94 -2.25
N ARG A 296 -24.58 7.65 -2.04
CA ARG A 296 -23.90 6.76 -1.08
C ARG A 296 -23.01 5.69 -1.72
N ALA A 297 -22.81 5.72 -3.05
CA ALA A 297 -21.98 4.71 -3.72
C ALA A 297 -20.49 5.00 -3.57
N THR A 298 -19.69 3.91 -3.52
CA THR A 298 -18.22 4.01 -3.54
C THR A 298 -17.73 4.66 -4.84
N PRO A 299 -16.54 5.26 -4.87
CA PRO A 299 -15.98 5.87 -6.08
C PRO A 299 -15.91 4.89 -7.26
N GLU A 300 -15.59 3.62 -6.99
CA GLU A 300 -15.51 2.54 -7.98
C GLU A 300 -16.89 2.27 -8.60
N LEU A 301 -17.93 2.17 -7.76
CA LEU A 301 -19.30 1.92 -8.23
C LEU A 301 -19.84 3.09 -9.06
N ARG A 302 -19.46 4.34 -8.69
CA ARG A 302 -19.80 5.51 -9.50
C ARG A 302 -19.11 5.49 -10.87
N LEU A 303 -17.87 5.03 -10.94
CA LEU A 303 -17.14 4.88 -12.19
C LEU A 303 -17.81 3.83 -13.07
N ILE A 304 -18.07 2.63 -12.55
CA ILE A 304 -18.74 1.54 -13.28
C ILE A 304 -20.10 1.98 -13.83
N ARG A 305 -20.92 2.65 -13.02
CA ARG A 305 -22.21 3.15 -13.47
C ARG A 305 -22.08 4.17 -14.60
N ARG A 306 -21.08 5.06 -14.52
CA ARG A 306 -20.83 6.02 -15.59
C ARG A 306 -20.36 5.35 -16.87
N GLU A 307 -19.50 4.37 -16.78
CA GLU A 307 -19.04 3.56 -17.91
C GLU A 307 -20.19 2.80 -18.56
N THR A 308 -21.08 2.18 -17.75
CA THR A 308 -22.28 1.50 -18.24
C THR A 308 -23.22 2.47 -18.93
N PHE A 309 -23.52 3.61 -18.31
CA PHE A 309 -24.37 4.64 -18.90
C PHE A 309 -23.82 5.13 -20.26
N ILE A 310 -22.53 5.41 -20.36
CA ILE A 310 -21.89 5.80 -21.62
C ILE A 310 -22.01 4.70 -22.66
N ARG A 311 -21.77 3.47 -22.30
CA ARG A 311 -21.86 2.31 -23.20
C ARG A 311 -23.26 2.12 -23.74
N ASP A 312 -24.25 2.16 -22.87
CA ASP A 312 -25.67 2.00 -23.24
C ASP A 312 -26.15 3.13 -24.17
N ALA A 313 -25.70 4.36 -23.90
CA ALA A 313 -26.01 5.51 -24.76
C ALA A 313 -25.26 5.49 -26.10
N LEU A 314 -24.07 4.87 -26.18
CA LEU A 314 -23.34 4.75 -27.44
C LEU A 314 -23.90 3.65 -28.36
N LEU A 315 -24.57 2.63 -27.85
CA LEU A 315 -25.13 1.53 -28.65
C LEU A 315 -26.06 1.99 -29.78
N PRO A 316 -27.08 2.85 -29.56
CA PRO A 316 -27.92 3.34 -30.64
C PRO A 316 -27.18 4.30 -31.58
N LEU A 317 -26.17 5.03 -31.08
CA LEU A 317 -25.37 5.95 -31.88
C LEU A 317 -24.38 5.23 -32.80
N SER A 318 -23.87 4.08 -32.42
CA SER A 318 -22.92 3.30 -33.23
C SER A 318 -23.46 2.90 -34.58
N ARG A 319 -24.78 2.72 -34.69
CA ARG A 319 -25.47 2.43 -35.95
C ARG A 319 -25.64 3.66 -36.90
N ARG A 320 -25.35 4.85 -36.38
CA ARG A 320 -25.49 6.14 -37.08
C ARG A 320 -24.13 6.80 -37.37
N LEU A 321 -23.04 6.15 -36.97
CA LEU A 321 -21.71 6.68 -37.24
C LEU A 321 -21.42 6.62 -38.74
N ASP A 322 -21.01 7.75 -39.31
CA ASP A 322 -20.51 7.82 -40.68
C ASP A 322 -19.05 7.42 -40.72
N GLU A 323 -18.79 6.21 -41.25
CA GLU A 323 -17.42 5.67 -41.34
C GLU A 323 -16.60 6.44 -42.38
N GLU A 324 -17.21 7.02 -43.42
CA GLU A 324 -16.50 7.81 -44.42
C GLU A 324 -16.01 9.13 -43.81
N LEU A 325 -16.87 9.80 -43.04
CA LEU A 325 -16.48 10.99 -42.26
C LEU A 325 -15.37 10.67 -41.27
N ARG A 326 -15.47 9.55 -40.61
CA ARG A 326 -14.44 9.06 -39.66
C ARG A 326 -13.10 8.84 -40.35
N GLY A 327 -13.10 8.25 -41.53
CA GLY A 327 -11.89 8.04 -42.33
C GLY A 327 -11.25 9.37 -42.75
N ARG A 328 -12.04 10.31 -43.29
CA ARG A 328 -11.56 11.66 -43.66
C ARG A 328 -11.01 12.42 -42.45
N ALA A 329 -11.69 12.35 -41.33
CA ALA A 329 -11.25 13.01 -40.10
C ALA A 329 -9.94 12.38 -39.54
N TYR A 330 -9.74 11.10 -39.75
CA TYR A 330 -8.49 10.43 -39.38
C TYR A 330 -7.30 10.92 -40.21
N GLU A 331 -7.47 10.97 -41.53
CA GLU A 331 -6.43 11.49 -42.44
C GLU A 331 -6.13 12.96 -42.17
N ALA A 332 -7.18 13.77 -41.95
CA ALA A 332 -7.03 15.16 -41.56
C ALA A 332 -6.25 15.35 -40.24
N ALA A 333 -6.49 14.51 -39.23
CA ALA A 333 -5.78 14.55 -37.97
C ALA A 333 -4.31 14.16 -38.13
N LEU A 334 -4.00 13.19 -38.99
CA LEU A 334 -2.61 12.83 -39.33
C LEU A 334 -1.91 13.96 -40.08
N ALA A 335 -2.58 14.62 -41.03
CA ALA A 335 -2.05 15.77 -41.76
C ALA A 335 -1.72 16.97 -40.84
N LEU A 336 -2.49 17.14 -39.76
CA LEU A 336 -2.23 18.12 -38.69
C LEU A 336 -1.11 17.74 -37.73
N GLY A 337 -0.43 16.58 -37.95
CA GLY A 337 0.72 16.14 -37.17
C GLY A 337 0.39 15.40 -35.86
N HIS A 338 -0.86 14.97 -35.68
CA HIS A 338 -1.20 14.15 -34.52
C HIS A 338 -0.69 12.70 -34.69
N ASP A 339 -0.30 12.08 -33.56
CA ASP A 339 0.05 10.65 -33.57
C ASP A 339 -1.16 9.77 -33.88
N ARG A 340 -0.93 8.55 -34.36
CA ARG A 340 -1.99 7.62 -34.79
C ARG A 340 -3.10 7.40 -33.74
N GLY A 341 -2.71 7.24 -32.46
CA GLY A 341 -3.68 7.01 -31.38
C GLY A 341 -4.56 8.24 -31.12
N ARG A 342 -4.00 9.46 -31.16
CA ARG A 342 -4.73 10.71 -31.01
C ARG A 342 -5.59 11.02 -32.25
N ALA A 343 -5.07 10.75 -33.45
CA ALA A 343 -5.81 10.89 -34.70
C ALA A 343 -7.06 10.00 -34.71
N GLN A 344 -6.94 8.76 -34.29
CA GLN A 344 -8.06 7.83 -34.17
C GLN A 344 -9.12 8.32 -33.15
N ALA A 345 -8.67 8.83 -32.01
CA ALA A 345 -9.56 9.37 -30.99
C ALA A 345 -10.30 10.65 -31.45
N LEU A 346 -9.61 11.54 -32.17
CA LEU A 346 -10.21 12.77 -32.74
C LEU A 346 -11.20 12.42 -33.83
N ALA A 347 -10.86 11.49 -34.73
CA ALA A 347 -11.78 11.02 -35.80
C ALA A 347 -13.06 10.42 -35.22
N ALA A 348 -12.93 9.57 -34.19
CA ALA A 348 -14.07 9.00 -33.49
C ALA A 348 -14.92 10.08 -32.77
N ALA A 349 -14.28 11.10 -32.20
CA ALA A 349 -14.97 12.23 -31.55
C ALA A 349 -15.74 13.06 -32.57
N VAL A 350 -15.17 13.34 -33.76
CA VAL A 350 -15.83 14.08 -34.86
C VAL A 350 -17.04 13.31 -35.35
N ALA A 351 -16.91 12.01 -35.66
CA ALA A 351 -18.00 11.16 -36.12
C ALA A 351 -19.14 11.06 -35.09
N LEU A 352 -18.77 10.97 -33.80
CA LEU A 352 -19.73 10.91 -32.68
C LEU A 352 -20.52 12.24 -32.57
N LEU A 353 -19.85 13.37 -32.64
CA LEU A 353 -20.50 14.69 -32.57
C LEU A 353 -21.43 14.94 -33.77
N ASP A 354 -21.10 14.44 -34.96
CA ASP A 354 -21.93 14.51 -36.16
C ASP A 354 -23.16 13.61 -36.01
N ALA A 355 -23.01 12.38 -35.55
CA ALA A 355 -24.10 11.45 -35.27
C ALA A 355 -25.10 12.02 -34.23
N VAL A 356 -24.59 12.75 -33.24
CA VAL A 356 -25.39 13.45 -32.22
C VAL A 356 -26.17 14.60 -32.85
N ALA A 357 -25.55 15.43 -33.71
CA ALA A 357 -26.18 16.55 -34.38
C ALA A 357 -27.29 16.07 -35.34
N ALA A 358 -27.04 14.99 -36.08
CA ALA A 358 -28.01 14.36 -36.97
C ALA A 358 -29.22 13.75 -36.23
N GLY A 359 -29.00 13.29 -34.98
CA GLY A 359 -30.04 12.74 -34.09
C GLY A 359 -30.94 13.85 -33.47
N GLY A 360 -30.36 15.00 -33.10
CA GLY A 360 -31.04 16.11 -32.47
C GLY A 360 -31.99 16.87 -33.42
N GLY A 361 -31.67 16.91 -34.73
CA GLY A 361 -32.50 17.57 -35.73
C GLY A 361 -33.86 16.87 -36.03
N ARG A 362 -33.99 15.59 -35.71
CA ARG A 362 -35.23 14.80 -35.89
C ARG A 362 -36.19 14.82 -34.70
N GLY A 363 -35.69 15.14 -33.50
CA GLY A 363 -36.52 15.22 -32.27
C GLY A 363 -37.33 16.52 -32.17
N GLY A 364 -36.92 17.58 -32.87
CA GLY A 364 -37.62 18.87 -32.89
C GLY A 364 -38.81 18.96 -33.83
N ALA A 365 -38.93 18.05 -34.81
CA ALA A 365 -39.98 18.06 -35.81
C ALA A 365 -41.21 17.19 -35.50
N ALA A 366 -41.14 16.37 -34.43
CA ALA A 366 -42.18 15.39 -34.08
C ALA A 366 -43.13 15.83 -32.95
N VAL A 367 -42.94 17.01 -32.32
CA VAL A 367 -43.77 17.51 -31.21
C VAL A 367 -44.79 18.56 -31.62
N SER A 368 -44.95 18.88 -32.90
CA SER A 368 -45.89 19.90 -33.36
C SER A 368 -47.12 19.34 -34.08
N GLY A 369 -47.59 18.18 -33.76
CA GLY A 369 -48.79 17.64 -34.36
C GLY A 369 -49.36 16.47 -33.61
N GLU A 370 -50.13 16.73 -32.56
CA GLU A 370 -51.32 15.96 -32.22
C GLU A 370 -51.84 16.34 -30.84
N THR A 371 -52.62 17.42 -30.82
CA THR A 371 -53.61 17.65 -29.77
C THR A 371 -54.98 17.47 -30.41
N ALA A 372 -55.62 16.35 -30.12
CA ALA A 372 -57.08 16.27 -29.99
C ALA A 372 -57.52 14.82 -29.78
N GLY A 373 -58.28 14.56 -28.75
CA GLY A 373 -59.02 13.32 -28.61
C GLY A 373 -59.20 12.88 -27.16
N ALA A 374 -60.28 13.35 -26.57
CA ALA A 374 -60.83 12.99 -25.27
C ALA A 374 -61.20 11.50 -25.16
N GLY A 375 -61.21 10.99 -23.92
CA GLY A 375 -61.79 9.70 -23.60
C GLY A 375 -61.62 9.29 -22.13
N GLU A 376 -62.63 9.66 -21.34
CA GLU A 376 -62.87 9.15 -19.95
C GLU A 376 -63.00 7.63 -19.91
N ALA A 377 -62.54 6.99 -18.81
CA ALA A 377 -63.38 6.17 -17.92
C ALA A 377 -62.54 5.33 -16.94
N SER A 378 -62.74 5.64 -15.70
CA SER A 378 -63.21 4.78 -14.59
C SER A 378 -62.48 3.49 -14.25
N GLY A 379 -61.95 3.47 -13.02
CA GLY A 379 -62.41 2.53 -12.00
C GLY A 379 -61.37 1.54 -11.44
N PRO A 380 -61.42 1.29 -10.13
CA PRO A 380 -60.32 0.66 -9.40
C PRO A 380 -60.52 -0.86 -9.16
N GLY A 381 -59.43 -1.57 -8.95
CA GLY A 381 -59.46 -2.97 -8.58
C GLY A 381 -58.33 -3.32 -7.59
N GLU A 382 -58.73 -3.39 -6.34
CA GLU A 382 -57.97 -4.06 -5.26
C GLU A 382 -57.88 -5.57 -5.51
N ALA A 383 -56.75 -6.17 -5.06
CA ALA A 383 -56.72 -7.41 -4.25
C ALA A 383 -55.26 -7.90 -4.16
N SER A 384 -54.67 -7.85 -2.97
CA SER A 384 -54.39 -8.91 -2.03
C SER A 384 -53.88 -10.23 -2.63
N GLY A 385 -52.72 -10.65 -2.17
CA GLY A 385 -52.22 -11.99 -2.35
C GLY A 385 -50.88 -12.23 -1.63
N VAL A 386 -50.96 -12.56 -0.37
CA VAL A 386 -49.91 -13.14 0.51
C VAL A 386 -49.53 -14.53 0.00
N GLY A 387 -48.25 -14.87 0.06
CA GLY A 387 -47.75 -16.21 -0.19
C GLY A 387 -46.35 -16.43 0.30
N GLU A 388 -46.20 -16.74 1.60
CA GLU A 388 -45.05 -17.42 2.16
C GLU A 388 -44.97 -18.86 1.62
N ALA A 389 -43.74 -19.31 1.32
CA ALA A 389 -43.39 -20.71 1.46
C ALA A 389 -41.91 -20.93 1.65
N SER A 390 -41.57 -21.39 2.83
CA SER A 390 -40.36 -22.10 3.23
C SER A 390 -40.10 -23.33 2.37
N GLY A 391 -38.84 -23.67 2.23
CA GLY A 391 -38.41 -24.93 1.64
C GLY A 391 -36.92 -25.20 1.78
N SER A 392 -36.53 -25.80 2.88
CA SER A 392 -35.26 -26.47 3.16
C SER A 392 -34.99 -27.61 2.18
N GLY A 393 -33.72 -27.85 1.85
CA GLY A 393 -33.30 -29.03 1.07
C GLY A 393 -31.79 -29.15 0.91
N GLU A 394 -31.18 -29.75 1.89
CA GLU A 394 -29.86 -30.34 1.95
C GLU A 394 -29.75 -31.53 0.98
N ALA A 395 -28.63 -31.60 0.19
CA ALA A 395 -27.98 -32.88 -0.11
C ALA A 395 -26.65 -32.68 -0.84
N ALA A 396 -25.63 -33.18 -0.19
CA ALA A 396 -24.30 -33.45 -0.73
C ALA A 396 -24.37 -34.42 -1.93
N ARG A 397 -23.40 -34.27 -2.85
CA ARG A 397 -22.66 -35.41 -3.44
C ARG A 397 -21.35 -34.97 -4.11
N ASP A 398 -20.35 -35.49 -3.53
CA ASP A 398 -19.02 -35.80 -3.93
C ASP A 398 -18.93 -36.46 -5.33
N THR A 399 -18.03 -35.99 -6.21
CA THR A 399 -17.37 -36.83 -7.21
C THR A 399 -16.08 -36.18 -7.71
N SER A 400 -15.00 -36.68 -7.22
CA SER A 400 -13.71 -37.08 -7.81
C SER A 400 -13.34 -36.59 -9.21
N ALA A 401 -12.20 -35.88 -9.21
CA ALA A 401 -11.02 -35.96 -10.05
C ALA A 401 -11.14 -36.29 -11.56
N ARG A 402 -10.61 -35.41 -12.38
CA ARG A 402 -9.48 -35.71 -13.31
C ARG A 402 -9.10 -34.48 -14.13
N GLY A 403 -7.81 -34.21 -14.09
CA GLY A 403 -6.95 -33.54 -15.02
C GLY A 403 -7.58 -32.84 -16.25
N ALA A 404 -7.49 -31.52 -16.23
CA ALA A 404 -7.56 -30.70 -17.44
C ALA A 404 -6.48 -29.64 -17.34
N SER A 405 -5.63 -29.61 -18.35
CA SER A 405 -4.57 -28.65 -18.61
C SER A 405 -5.05 -27.20 -18.50
N PRO A 406 -4.22 -26.27 -18.03
CA PRO A 406 -4.57 -24.85 -17.89
C PRO A 406 -4.29 -24.11 -19.21
N ASP A 407 -5.05 -24.40 -20.27
CA ASP A 407 -4.87 -23.72 -21.57
C ASP A 407 -6.18 -23.46 -22.34
N ALA A 408 -7.29 -23.33 -21.64
CA ALA A 408 -8.57 -22.97 -22.26
C ALA A 408 -9.38 -22.00 -21.38
N GLY A 409 -8.83 -20.83 -21.09
CA GLY A 409 -9.50 -19.83 -20.25
C GLY A 409 -9.09 -18.39 -20.52
N ALA A 410 -8.32 -18.12 -21.58
CA ALA A 410 -7.74 -16.79 -21.83
C ALA A 410 -8.46 -15.99 -22.95
N ASP A 411 -9.63 -16.39 -23.43
CA ASP A 411 -10.22 -15.80 -24.64
C ASP A 411 -11.50 -14.97 -24.45
N ALA A 412 -11.85 -14.56 -23.24
CA ALA A 412 -13.06 -13.75 -23.05
C ALA A 412 -12.83 -12.31 -22.54
N THR A 413 -11.60 -11.81 -22.43
CA THR A 413 -11.32 -10.50 -21.83
C THR A 413 -10.58 -9.46 -22.69
N PRO A 414 -10.10 -9.69 -23.91
CA PRO A 414 -9.42 -8.63 -24.68
C PRO A 414 -10.37 -7.52 -25.15
N ASP A 415 -11.61 -7.84 -25.44
CA ASP A 415 -12.55 -6.92 -26.08
C ASP A 415 -13.02 -5.78 -25.14
N THR A 416 -13.30 -6.10 -23.90
CA THR A 416 -13.82 -5.10 -22.93
C THR A 416 -12.76 -4.07 -22.54
N THR A 417 -11.51 -4.48 -22.37
CA THR A 417 -10.41 -3.57 -22.00
C THR A 417 -10.02 -2.65 -23.16
N TYR A 418 -10.09 -3.16 -24.39
CA TYR A 418 -9.84 -2.40 -25.60
C TYR A 418 -10.92 -1.30 -25.76
N LEU A 419 -12.20 -1.67 -25.69
CA LEU A 419 -13.32 -0.73 -25.77
C LEU A 419 -13.27 0.38 -24.71
N LEU A 420 -12.88 0.04 -23.48
CA LEU A 420 -12.74 1.06 -22.42
C LEU A 420 -11.61 2.04 -22.71
N ARG A 421 -10.50 1.60 -23.30
CA ARG A 421 -9.41 2.50 -23.72
C ARG A 421 -9.82 3.43 -24.85
N GLU A 422 -10.60 2.94 -25.80
CA GLU A 422 -11.15 3.76 -26.88
C GLU A 422 -12.12 4.82 -26.32
N ILE A 423 -13.05 4.45 -25.47
CA ILE A 423 -13.98 5.37 -24.79
C ILE A 423 -13.22 6.45 -24.02
N GLU A 424 -12.17 6.11 -23.28
CA GLU A 424 -11.32 7.07 -22.58
C GLU A 424 -10.56 8.00 -23.53
N ALA A 425 -10.11 7.50 -24.68
CA ALA A 425 -9.41 8.27 -25.70
C ALA A 425 -10.35 9.29 -26.35
N VAL A 426 -11.54 8.87 -26.74
CA VAL A 426 -12.60 9.75 -27.28
C VAL A 426 -13.02 10.79 -26.25
N ALA A 427 -13.24 10.42 -24.99
CA ALA A 427 -13.58 11.36 -23.92
C ALA A 427 -12.50 12.41 -23.68
N ARG A 428 -11.22 12.07 -23.89
CA ARG A 428 -10.10 13.02 -23.85
C ARG A 428 -10.07 13.92 -25.08
N ALA A 429 -10.31 13.38 -26.27
CA ALA A 429 -10.38 14.14 -27.50
C ALA A 429 -11.50 15.20 -27.43
N LEU A 430 -12.66 14.89 -26.86
CA LEU A 430 -13.78 15.82 -26.66
C LEU A 430 -13.44 17.04 -25.78
N ARG A 431 -12.31 17.04 -25.07
CA ARG A 431 -11.84 18.22 -24.31
C ARG A 431 -11.09 19.23 -25.20
N SER A 432 -10.53 18.78 -26.30
CA SER A 432 -9.73 19.61 -27.21
C SER A 432 -10.65 20.14 -28.35
N THR A 433 -11.50 21.07 -28.00
CA THR A 433 -12.47 21.67 -28.96
C THR A 433 -11.77 22.27 -30.19
N ASP A 434 -10.59 22.86 -29.96
CA ASP A 434 -9.80 23.49 -31.05
C ASP A 434 -9.26 22.44 -32.01
N ASP A 435 -8.73 21.32 -31.52
CA ASP A 435 -8.25 20.22 -32.36
C ASP A 435 -9.41 19.58 -33.16
N ILE A 436 -10.59 19.41 -32.53
CA ILE A 436 -11.78 18.88 -33.20
C ILE A 436 -12.22 19.80 -34.31
N ASN A 437 -12.26 21.12 -34.08
CA ASN A 437 -12.63 22.08 -35.07
C ASN A 437 -11.62 22.14 -36.22
N ALA A 438 -10.32 22.09 -35.91
CA ALA A 438 -9.27 22.02 -36.92
C ALA A 438 -9.40 20.79 -37.81
N VAL A 439 -9.63 19.62 -37.22
CA VAL A 439 -9.82 18.35 -37.92
C VAL A 439 -11.12 18.41 -38.79
N ARG A 440 -12.23 18.97 -38.28
CA ARG A 440 -13.47 19.15 -39.04
C ARG A 440 -13.28 20.04 -40.26
N LEU A 441 -12.58 21.15 -40.09
CA LEU A 441 -12.31 22.08 -41.20
C LEU A 441 -11.46 21.42 -42.30
N HIS A 442 -10.43 20.66 -41.90
CA HIS A 442 -9.58 19.93 -42.82
C HIS A 442 -10.31 18.76 -43.50
N ALA A 443 -11.15 18.05 -42.78
CA ALA A 443 -11.94 16.94 -43.32
C ALA A 443 -13.06 17.40 -44.26
N ALA A 444 -13.52 18.65 -44.15
CA ALA A 444 -14.53 19.26 -45.00
C ALA A 444 -13.94 19.95 -46.25
N ALA A 445 -12.63 20.18 -46.29
CA ALA A 445 -11.97 20.73 -47.47
C ALA A 445 -12.03 19.71 -48.64
N PRO A 446 -12.52 20.10 -49.84
CA PRO A 446 -12.50 19.18 -50.98
C PRO A 446 -11.03 18.83 -51.31
N ALA A 447 -10.82 17.58 -51.73
CA ALA A 447 -9.51 17.04 -52.13
C ALA A 447 -9.00 17.62 -53.47
N GLU A 448 -9.17 18.89 -53.69
CA GLU A 448 -8.70 19.61 -54.90
C GLU A 448 -7.58 20.60 -54.49
N SER A 449 -6.30 20.14 -54.51
CA SER A 449 -5.11 20.94 -54.80
C SER A 449 -3.77 20.23 -54.64
N VAL A 450 -3.68 18.94 -54.88
CA VAL A 450 -2.37 18.26 -54.99
C VAL A 450 -2.12 17.68 -56.38
N SER A 451 -2.61 18.35 -57.41
CA SER A 451 -2.29 17.99 -58.80
C SER A 451 -2.08 19.23 -59.65
N ALA A 452 -1.10 20.05 -59.30
CA ALA A 452 -0.54 21.04 -60.22
C ALA A 452 0.78 21.55 -59.62
N HIS A 453 1.87 20.79 -59.83
CA HIS A 453 3.20 21.28 -60.13
C HIS A 453 4.09 20.07 -60.41
N ASP A 454 4.01 19.64 -61.70
CA ASP A 454 5.18 19.07 -62.38
C ASP A 454 6.07 20.21 -62.90
#